data_854394d64a5c9fd1549135ebc5e3c7c2
#
_entry.id   854394d64a5c9fd1549135ebc5e3c7c2
#
_cell.length_a   1.000
_cell.length_b   1.000
_cell.length_c   1.000
_cell.angle_alpha   90.00
_cell.angle_beta   90.00
_cell.angle_gamma   90.00
#
_symmetry.space_group_name_H-M   'P 1'
#
loop_
_entity.id
_entity.type
_entity.pdbx_description
1 polymer ?
#
loop_
_entity_poly.entity_id
_entity_poly.type
_entity_poly.pdbx_seq_one_letter_code
_entity_poly.pdbx_strand_id
1 'polypeptide(L)'
;QGATIAQGQTLARLNAREAQQRVNERQTAATLAQRQFDRFQTLAGRQAISQAEMDVQRANRDAANAALKIAREELAQMSLTAPFGGIAAGVHIRNHQVVAAGQPVITLTRTDLLDVVFSIPENLFTSLDIRNTAYRPVVRINTLPGREFTAEYKEHTGSSDNSTLTWQIILTMPRPDDFPTVGGVSGTVTVNLGNLPASAGRETLMVPVEAVFNPDNRPKNEPVVWVVKGDNAHRFLEERKVTVG
;
A
#
# COMPACT_ATOMS: atom_id res chain seq x y z
N GLN A 1 -19.43 6.46 -18.50
CA GLN A 1 -19.62 6.09 -17.09
C GLN A 1 -20.02 4.61 -17.02
N GLY A 2 -19.55 3.88 -16.02
CA GLY A 2 -19.80 2.45 -15.84
C GLY A 2 -19.00 1.51 -16.75
N ALA A 3 -18.17 2.01 -17.64
CA ALA A 3 -17.35 1.18 -18.53
C ALA A 3 -16.17 0.55 -17.73
N THR A 4 -15.92 -0.73 -17.99
CA THR A 4 -14.74 -1.43 -17.48
C THR A 4 -13.49 -0.97 -18.20
N ILE A 5 -12.43 -0.70 -17.47
CA ILE A 5 -11.17 -0.18 -17.96
C ILE A 5 -10.05 -1.13 -17.51
N ALA A 6 -9.22 -1.54 -18.46
CA ALA A 6 -8.04 -2.34 -18.18
C ALA A 6 -6.86 -1.45 -17.75
N GLN A 7 -5.95 -2.00 -16.93
CA GLN A 7 -4.70 -1.33 -16.60
C GLN A 7 -3.91 -1.00 -17.88
N GLY A 8 -3.37 0.21 -17.97
CA GLY A 8 -2.64 0.70 -19.14
C GLY A 8 -3.51 1.20 -20.29
N GLN A 9 -4.83 1.03 -20.20
CA GLN A 9 -5.75 1.55 -21.22
C GLN A 9 -5.71 3.08 -21.27
N THR A 10 -5.64 3.65 -22.48
CA THR A 10 -5.69 5.11 -22.67
C THR A 10 -7.07 5.64 -22.35
N LEU A 11 -7.16 6.59 -21.43
CA LEU A 11 -8.38 7.23 -20.95
C LEU A 11 -8.67 8.56 -21.67
N ALA A 12 -7.64 9.34 -21.90
CA ALA A 12 -7.71 10.60 -22.60
C ALA A 12 -6.38 10.89 -23.32
N ARG A 13 -6.46 11.71 -24.36
CA ARG A 13 -5.28 12.22 -25.08
C ARG A 13 -5.37 13.73 -25.21
N LEU A 14 -4.30 14.40 -24.88
CA LEU A 14 -4.15 15.82 -25.20
C LEU A 14 -3.69 16.00 -26.65
N ASN A 15 -3.79 17.24 -27.16
CA ASN A 15 -3.23 17.56 -28.47
C ASN A 15 -1.69 17.46 -28.41
N ALA A 16 -1.16 16.39 -28.97
CA ALA A 16 0.27 16.05 -28.89
C ALA A 16 1.08 16.53 -30.09
N ARG A 17 0.49 17.32 -31.00
CA ARG A 17 1.16 17.71 -32.28
C ARG A 17 2.49 18.38 -32.04
N GLU A 18 2.56 19.37 -31.14
CA GLU A 18 3.80 20.09 -30.84
C GLU A 18 4.84 19.20 -30.13
N ALA A 19 4.40 18.37 -29.16
CA ALA A 19 5.27 17.42 -28.48
C ALA A 19 5.85 16.40 -29.47
N GLN A 20 5.04 15.92 -30.41
CA GLN A 20 5.51 15.01 -31.46
C GLN A 20 6.54 15.66 -32.38
N GLN A 21 6.32 16.92 -32.78
CA GLN A 21 7.30 17.65 -33.59
C GLN A 21 8.61 17.84 -32.84
N ARG A 22 8.56 18.16 -31.53
CA ARG A 22 9.75 18.28 -30.68
C ARG A 22 10.53 16.96 -30.59
N VAL A 23 9.83 15.84 -30.44
CA VAL A 23 10.48 14.52 -30.47
C VAL A 23 11.20 14.29 -31.79
N ASN A 24 10.57 14.59 -32.93
CA ASN A 24 11.18 14.42 -34.26
C ASN A 24 12.43 15.29 -34.44
N GLU A 25 12.39 16.53 -33.96
CA GLU A 25 13.54 17.44 -33.96
C GLU A 25 14.70 16.90 -33.12
N ARG A 26 14.42 16.51 -31.87
CA ARG A 26 15.44 15.96 -30.96
C ARG A 26 15.98 14.59 -31.44
N GLN A 27 15.13 13.79 -32.07
CA GLN A 27 15.57 12.54 -32.69
C GLN A 27 16.57 12.79 -33.83
N THR A 28 16.33 13.81 -34.68
CA THR A 28 17.23 14.19 -35.75
C THR A 28 18.58 14.67 -35.19
N ALA A 29 18.55 15.51 -34.16
CA ALA A 29 19.75 16.00 -33.48
C ALA A 29 20.56 14.86 -32.82
N ALA A 30 19.91 13.94 -32.12
CA ALA A 30 20.54 12.78 -31.51
C ALA A 30 21.16 11.86 -32.55
N THR A 31 20.47 11.64 -33.67
CA THR A 31 21.01 10.84 -34.80
C THR A 31 22.24 11.47 -35.41
N LEU A 32 22.25 12.79 -35.56
CA LEU A 32 23.41 13.52 -36.09
C LEU A 32 24.61 13.41 -35.12
N ALA A 33 24.38 13.66 -33.82
CA ALA A 33 25.42 13.59 -32.79
C ALA A 33 25.99 12.15 -32.69
N GLN A 34 25.16 11.12 -32.81
CA GLN A 34 25.59 9.74 -32.81
C GLN A 34 26.51 9.47 -34.05
N ARG A 35 26.10 9.89 -35.24
CA ARG A 35 26.92 9.71 -36.45
C ARG A 35 28.24 10.45 -36.37
N GLN A 36 28.28 11.62 -35.76
CA GLN A 36 29.51 12.36 -35.49
C GLN A 36 30.41 11.61 -34.54
N PHE A 37 29.87 11.14 -33.42
CA PHE A 37 30.62 10.33 -32.46
C PHE A 37 31.21 9.06 -33.11
N ASP A 38 30.42 8.31 -33.88
CA ASP A 38 30.87 7.08 -34.55
C ASP A 38 32.03 7.36 -35.54
N ARG A 39 31.94 8.50 -36.25
CA ARG A 39 33.03 8.96 -37.14
C ARG A 39 34.32 9.24 -36.37
N PHE A 40 34.21 9.98 -35.28
CA PHE A 40 35.35 10.32 -34.40
C PHE A 40 35.90 9.06 -33.73
N GLN A 41 35.07 8.14 -33.34
CA GLN A 41 35.48 6.85 -32.78
C GLN A 41 36.34 6.04 -33.80
N THR A 42 35.94 6.05 -35.07
CA THR A 42 36.68 5.41 -36.12
C THR A 42 38.08 6.07 -36.37
N LEU A 43 38.13 7.42 -36.27
CA LEU A 43 39.39 8.18 -36.41
C LEU A 43 40.30 7.99 -35.17
N ALA A 44 39.75 7.87 -33.97
CA ALA A 44 40.51 7.56 -32.77
C ALA A 44 41.21 6.19 -32.87
N GLY A 45 40.52 5.19 -33.40
CA GLY A 45 41.11 3.87 -33.65
C GLY A 45 42.32 3.91 -34.59
N ARG A 46 42.45 4.99 -35.39
CA ARG A 46 43.60 5.24 -36.29
C ARG A 46 44.62 6.23 -35.70
N GLN A 47 44.52 6.57 -34.42
CA GLN A 47 45.35 7.56 -33.71
C GLN A 47 45.35 8.96 -34.37
N ALA A 48 44.27 9.31 -35.07
CA ALA A 48 44.18 10.58 -35.85
C ALA A 48 43.53 11.73 -35.05
N ILE A 49 43.07 11.49 -33.82
CA ILE A 49 42.44 12.50 -32.95
C ILE A 49 42.89 12.35 -31.52
N SER A 50 42.76 13.44 -30.73
CA SER A 50 43.07 13.45 -29.32
C SER A 50 41.94 12.87 -28.45
N GLN A 51 42.29 12.40 -27.25
CA GLN A 51 41.31 11.93 -26.29
C GLN A 51 40.30 13.06 -25.89
N ALA A 52 40.79 14.29 -25.79
CA ALA A 52 39.94 15.46 -25.47
C ALA A 52 38.85 15.68 -26.53
N GLU A 53 39.18 15.52 -27.81
CA GLU A 53 38.19 15.64 -28.91
C GLU A 53 37.16 14.51 -28.84
N MET A 54 37.58 13.29 -28.54
CA MET A 54 36.64 12.17 -28.31
C MET A 54 35.69 12.42 -27.15
N ASP A 55 36.18 12.97 -26.02
CA ASP A 55 35.37 13.26 -24.86
C ASP A 55 34.34 14.37 -25.15
N VAL A 56 34.71 15.38 -25.96
CA VAL A 56 33.77 16.39 -26.45
C VAL A 56 32.65 15.75 -27.30
N GLN A 57 33.00 14.85 -28.23
CA GLN A 57 31.97 14.21 -29.08
C GLN A 57 31.07 13.28 -28.28
N ARG A 58 31.61 12.59 -27.26
CA ARG A 58 30.85 11.78 -26.34
C ARG A 58 29.83 12.64 -25.54
N ALA A 59 30.31 13.76 -24.98
CA ALA A 59 29.46 14.71 -24.26
C ALA A 59 28.34 15.27 -25.13
N ASN A 60 28.64 15.63 -26.39
CA ASN A 60 27.64 16.14 -27.34
C ASN A 60 26.57 15.06 -27.66
N ARG A 61 26.96 13.83 -27.91
CA ARG A 61 26.05 12.71 -28.14
C ARG A 61 25.16 12.47 -26.91
N ASP A 62 25.74 12.44 -25.71
CA ASP A 62 25.03 12.18 -24.48
C ASP A 62 24.03 13.30 -24.15
N ALA A 63 24.40 14.56 -24.38
CA ALA A 63 23.52 15.70 -24.26
C ALA A 63 22.33 15.64 -25.24
N ALA A 64 22.59 15.28 -26.50
CA ALA A 64 21.52 15.13 -27.51
C ALA A 64 20.57 13.96 -27.17
N ASN A 65 21.08 12.85 -26.65
CA ASN A 65 20.27 11.72 -26.21
C ASN A 65 19.43 12.06 -24.98
N ALA A 66 19.97 12.80 -24.02
CA ALA A 66 19.24 13.30 -22.86
C ALA A 66 18.08 14.22 -23.27
N ALA A 67 18.33 15.15 -24.20
CA ALA A 67 17.30 16.03 -24.74
C ALA A 67 16.19 15.27 -25.47
N LEU A 68 16.53 14.23 -26.23
CA LEU A 68 15.55 13.34 -26.86
C LEU A 68 14.72 12.59 -25.83
N LYS A 69 15.35 12.07 -24.78
CA LYS A 69 14.66 11.38 -23.69
C LYS A 69 13.60 12.28 -23.04
N ILE A 70 13.97 13.50 -22.69
CA ILE A 70 13.04 14.50 -22.12
C ILE A 70 11.86 14.74 -23.06
N ALA A 71 12.11 14.98 -24.37
CA ALA A 71 11.03 15.20 -25.32
C ALA A 71 10.09 14.00 -25.46
N ARG A 72 10.59 12.76 -25.37
CA ARG A 72 9.77 11.54 -25.36
C ARG A 72 8.93 11.41 -24.11
N GLU A 73 9.46 11.77 -22.96
CA GLU A 73 8.74 11.79 -21.69
C GLU A 73 7.59 12.83 -21.73
N GLU A 74 7.86 14.03 -22.26
CA GLU A 74 6.83 15.05 -22.47
C GLU A 74 5.71 14.55 -23.40
N LEU A 75 6.06 13.86 -24.50
CA LEU A 75 5.06 13.27 -25.40
C LEU A 75 4.25 12.17 -24.71
N ALA A 76 4.88 11.32 -23.89
CA ALA A 76 4.18 10.28 -23.16
C ALA A 76 3.15 10.86 -22.17
N GLN A 77 3.46 12.00 -21.55
CA GLN A 77 2.54 12.71 -20.66
C GLN A 77 1.30 13.31 -21.37
N MET A 78 1.32 13.39 -22.69
CA MET A 78 0.14 13.82 -23.47
C MET A 78 -0.95 12.74 -23.53
N SER A 79 -0.72 11.56 -23.01
CA SER A 79 -1.69 10.47 -22.91
C SER A 79 -1.92 10.11 -21.45
N LEU A 80 -3.15 10.21 -20.99
CA LEU A 80 -3.56 9.72 -19.68
C LEU A 80 -3.94 8.25 -19.80
N THR A 81 -3.22 7.39 -19.09
CA THR A 81 -3.48 5.94 -19.05
C THR A 81 -3.99 5.52 -17.68
N ALA A 82 -4.78 4.44 -17.63
CA ALA A 82 -5.28 3.88 -16.38
C ALA A 82 -4.14 3.25 -15.57
N PRO A 83 -3.87 3.69 -14.32
CA PRO A 83 -2.82 3.13 -13.48
C PRO A 83 -3.17 1.72 -12.95
N PHE A 84 -4.45 1.38 -12.93
CA PHE A 84 -4.99 0.08 -12.52
C PHE A 84 -6.28 -0.24 -13.29
N GLY A 85 -6.71 -1.49 -13.27
CA GLY A 85 -7.99 -1.93 -13.82
C GLY A 85 -9.16 -1.55 -12.90
N GLY A 86 -10.32 -1.24 -13.49
CA GLY A 86 -11.46 -0.84 -12.69
C GLY A 86 -12.65 -0.37 -13.54
N ILE A 87 -13.51 0.44 -12.94
CA ILE A 87 -14.67 1.02 -13.59
C ILE A 87 -14.56 2.55 -13.59
N ALA A 88 -14.89 3.18 -14.71
CA ALA A 88 -15.03 4.62 -14.82
C ALA A 88 -16.28 5.10 -14.04
N ALA A 89 -16.11 5.49 -12.78
CA ALA A 89 -17.19 5.98 -11.93
C ALA A 89 -17.70 7.36 -12.38
N GLY A 90 -16.81 8.24 -12.82
CA GLY A 90 -17.17 9.56 -13.34
C GLY A 90 -16.26 10.00 -14.49
N VAL A 91 -16.81 10.67 -15.48
CA VAL A 91 -16.07 11.36 -16.55
C VAL A 91 -16.40 12.83 -16.46
N HIS A 92 -15.41 13.67 -16.21
CA HIS A 92 -15.57 15.09 -15.86
C HIS A 92 -15.27 16.02 -17.04
N ILE A 93 -14.83 15.47 -18.16
CA ILE A 93 -14.51 16.23 -19.38
C ILE A 93 -15.31 15.72 -20.57
N ARG A 94 -15.39 16.58 -21.58
CA ARG A 94 -15.97 16.24 -22.89
C ARG A 94 -14.87 16.17 -23.92
N ASN A 95 -15.18 15.48 -25.03
CA ASN A 95 -14.27 15.45 -26.17
C ASN A 95 -14.05 16.86 -26.73
N HIS A 96 -12.80 17.16 -27.11
CA HIS A 96 -12.35 18.48 -27.60
C HIS A 96 -12.44 19.62 -26.56
N GLN A 97 -12.59 19.33 -25.27
CA GLN A 97 -12.60 20.36 -24.25
C GLN A 97 -11.17 20.80 -23.91
N VAL A 98 -11.00 22.10 -23.67
CA VAL A 98 -9.76 22.64 -23.08
C VAL A 98 -9.76 22.30 -21.59
N VAL A 99 -8.66 21.74 -21.10
CA VAL A 99 -8.49 21.37 -19.71
C VAL A 99 -7.36 22.20 -19.07
N ALA A 100 -7.55 22.57 -17.83
CA ALA A 100 -6.52 23.25 -17.03
C ALA A 100 -5.66 22.24 -16.26
N ALA A 101 -4.47 22.66 -15.86
CA ALA A 101 -3.62 21.88 -14.96
C ALA A 101 -4.35 21.62 -13.63
N GLY A 102 -4.32 20.38 -13.15
CA GLY A 102 -5.01 19.95 -11.93
C GLY A 102 -6.51 19.67 -12.09
N GLN A 103 -7.09 19.90 -13.27
CA GLN A 103 -8.51 19.57 -13.50
C GLN A 103 -8.72 18.05 -13.52
N PRO A 104 -9.69 17.51 -12.73
CA PRO A 104 -10.03 16.11 -12.78
C PRO A 104 -10.61 15.73 -14.14
N VAL A 105 -10.11 14.64 -14.73
CA VAL A 105 -10.52 14.13 -16.04
C VAL A 105 -11.48 12.98 -15.89
N ILE A 106 -11.14 12.01 -15.06
CA ILE A 106 -11.91 10.79 -14.85
C ILE A 106 -11.73 10.32 -13.40
N THR A 107 -12.80 9.81 -12.82
CA THR A 107 -12.74 9.07 -11.54
C THR A 107 -12.76 7.58 -11.87
N LEU A 108 -11.66 6.90 -11.52
CA LEU A 108 -11.51 5.46 -11.72
C LEU A 108 -11.63 4.77 -10.36
N THR A 109 -12.52 3.79 -10.25
CA THR A 109 -12.72 2.99 -9.05
C THR A 109 -12.19 1.58 -9.28
N ARG A 110 -11.36 1.08 -8.38
CA ARG A 110 -10.89 -0.31 -8.41
C ARG A 110 -12.05 -1.27 -8.17
N THR A 111 -12.00 -2.40 -8.84
CA THR A 111 -13.03 -3.43 -8.73
C THR A 111 -12.48 -4.78 -8.28
N ASP A 112 -11.18 -4.88 -8.14
CA ASP A 112 -10.46 -6.09 -7.72
C ASP A 112 -10.27 -6.20 -6.20
N LEU A 113 -10.27 -5.07 -5.50
CA LEU A 113 -10.05 -5.00 -4.06
C LEU A 113 -11.17 -4.23 -3.35
N LEU A 114 -11.41 -4.60 -2.11
CA LEU A 114 -12.24 -3.86 -1.16
C LEU A 114 -11.37 -3.39 -0.01
N ASP A 115 -11.56 -2.13 0.37
CA ASP A 115 -11.02 -1.58 1.60
C ASP A 115 -12.08 -1.68 2.70
N VAL A 116 -11.71 -2.29 3.82
CA VAL A 116 -12.54 -2.44 5.01
C VAL A 116 -12.03 -1.48 6.06
N VAL A 117 -12.85 -0.48 6.38
CA VAL A 117 -12.48 0.60 7.29
C VAL A 117 -13.21 0.41 8.61
N PHE A 118 -12.47 0.40 9.71
CA PHE A 118 -13.05 0.32 11.06
C PHE A 118 -12.21 1.09 12.07
N SER A 119 -12.80 1.44 13.19
CA SER A 119 -12.12 2.20 14.25
C SER A 119 -11.92 1.33 15.48
N ILE A 120 -10.77 1.46 16.12
CA ILE A 120 -10.46 0.80 17.39
C ILE A 120 -10.06 1.83 18.44
N PRO A 121 -10.36 1.60 19.72
CA PRO A 121 -9.92 2.45 20.82
C PRO A 121 -8.39 2.50 20.93
N GLU A 122 -7.86 3.61 21.43
CA GLU A 122 -6.43 3.85 21.57
C GLU A 122 -5.73 2.80 22.45
N ASN A 123 -6.34 2.39 23.55
CA ASN A 123 -5.80 1.36 24.45
C ASN A 123 -5.62 0.01 23.74
N LEU A 124 -6.52 -0.32 22.81
CA LEU A 124 -6.39 -1.53 22.00
C LEU A 124 -5.33 -1.35 20.91
N PHE A 125 -5.32 -0.19 20.24
CA PHE A 125 -4.35 0.13 19.20
C PHE A 125 -2.91 0.01 19.71
N THR A 126 -2.60 0.56 20.90
CA THR A 126 -1.26 0.52 21.50
C THR A 126 -0.84 -0.88 21.96
N SER A 127 -1.80 -1.78 22.21
CA SER A 127 -1.54 -3.16 22.59
C SER A 127 -1.35 -4.12 21.42
N LEU A 128 -1.69 -3.68 20.20
CA LEU A 128 -1.58 -4.48 18.98
C LEU A 128 -0.24 -4.22 18.26
N ASP A 129 0.47 -5.27 17.90
CA ASP A 129 1.56 -5.15 16.91
C ASP A 129 0.96 -5.10 15.49
N ILE A 130 0.51 -3.92 15.10
CA ILE A 130 -0.14 -3.67 13.80
C ILE A 130 0.83 -3.90 12.62
N ARG A 131 2.14 -3.90 12.88
CA ARG A 131 3.17 -4.16 11.86
C ARG A 131 3.30 -5.63 11.48
N ASN A 132 2.63 -6.51 12.22
CA ASN A 132 2.64 -7.93 11.88
C ASN A 132 1.75 -8.21 10.67
N THR A 133 2.35 -8.19 9.50
CA THR A 133 1.70 -8.47 8.22
C THR A 133 1.23 -9.92 8.05
N ALA A 134 1.59 -10.82 8.96
CA ALA A 134 1.17 -12.23 8.92
C ALA A 134 -0.25 -12.44 9.47
N TYR A 135 -0.77 -11.51 10.27
CA TYR A 135 -2.10 -11.64 10.83
C TYR A 135 -3.18 -11.33 9.79
N ARG A 136 -4.17 -12.20 9.70
CA ARG A 136 -5.30 -12.10 8.76
C ARG A 136 -6.62 -12.05 9.54
N PRO A 137 -7.17 -10.84 9.81
CA PRO A 137 -8.48 -10.71 10.44
C PRO A 137 -9.59 -11.26 9.54
N VAL A 138 -10.64 -11.76 10.17
CA VAL A 138 -11.83 -12.27 9.47
C VAL A 138 -12.84 -11.14 9.31
N VAL A 139 -13.33 -10.99 8.09
CA VAL A 139 -14.36 -10.00 7.72
C VAL A 139 -15.63 -10.71 7.30
N ARG A 140 -16.76 -10.31 7.88
CA ARG A 140 -18.10 -10.71 7.46
C ARG A 140 -18.84 -9.50 6.91
N ILE A 141 -19.35 -9.62 5.71
CA ILE A 141 -20.08 -8.54 5.01
C ILE A 141 -21.57 -8.80 5.17
N ASN A 142 -22.34 -7.79 5.62
CA ASN A 142 -23.76 -7.96 5.93
C ASN A 142 -24.61 -8.34 4.70
N THR A 143 -24.19 -7.93 3.50
CA THR A 143 -24.87 -8.28 2.24
C THR A 143 -24.55 -9.69 1.74
N LEU A 144 -23.57 -10.38 2.34
CA LEU A 144 -23.17 -11.75 1.99
C LEU A 144 -23.19 -12.62 3.27
N PRO A 145 -24.39 -12.91 3.82
CA PRO A 145 -24.51 -13.60 5.10
C PRO A 145 -23.95 -15.02 5.03
N GLY A 146 -23.31 -15.46 6.12
CA GLY A 146 -22.72 -16.78 6.23
C GLY A 146 -21.38 -16.97 5.54
N ARG A 147 -20.83 -15.94 4.91
CA ARG A 147 -19.50 -15.98 4.29
C ARG A 147 -18.47 -15.21 5.11
N GLU A 148 -17.30 -15.80 5.22
CA GLU A 148 -16.14 -15.22 5.89
C GLU A 148 -15.04 -14.95 4.86
N PHE A 149 -14.45 -13.77 4.97
CA PHE A 149 -13.35 -13.36 4.11
C PHE A 149 -12.16 -13.03 4.99
N THR A 150 -10.95 -13.29 4.51
CA THR A 150 -9.72 -12.87 5.17
C THR A 150 -9.23 -11.58 4.55
N ALA A 151 -8.87 -10.63 5.39
CA ALA A 151 -8.32 -9.35 4.96
C ALA A 151 -6.87 -9.18 5.42
N GLU A 152 -6.15 -8.32 4.73
CA GLU A 152 -4.78 -7.96 5.04
C GLU A 152 -4.73 -6.52 5.56
N TYR A 153 -3.81 -6.27 6.49
CA TYR A 153 -3.55 -4.91 6.93
C TYR A 153 -3.00 -4.07 5.76
N LYS A 154 -3.56 -2.88 5.57
CA LYS A 154 -3.11 -1.93 4.55
C LYS A 154 -2.44 -0.71 5.20
N GLU A 155 -3.19 0.02 5.99
CA GLU A 155 -2.72 1.26 6.62
C GLU A 155 -3.60 1.66 7.81
N HIS A 156 -3.17 2.65 8.57
CA HIS A 156 -3.95 3.30 9.64
C HIS A 156 -3.75 4.81 9.60
N THR A 157 -4.65 5.56 10.23
CA THR A 157 -4.50 7.01 10.37
C THR A 157 -3.25 7.35 11.18
N GLY A 158 -2.57 8.45 10.83
CA GLY A 158 -1.37 8.91 11.54
C GLY A 158 -1.66 9.54 12.91
N SER A 159 -2.94 9.76 13.25
CA SER A 159 -3.39 10.31 14.54
C SER A 159 -4.74 9.71 14.92
N SER A 160 -5.03 9.69 16.22
CA SER A 160 -6.36 9.35 16.71
C SER A 160 -7.36 10.47 16.37
N ASP A 161 -8.62 10.11 16.22
CA ASP A 161 -9.72 11.07 16.21
C ASP A 161 -9.92 11.63 17.62
N ASN A 162 -9.74 12.94 17.79
CA ASN A 162 -9.79 13.60 19.08
C ASN A 162 -11.20 13.57 19.72
N SER A 163 -12.25 13.34 18.94
CA SER A 163 -13.64 13.31 19.45
C SER A 163 -14.02 11.93 19.98
N THR A 164 -13.49 10.87 19.36
CA THR A 164 -13.83 9.48 19.67
C THR A 164 -12.71 8.71 20.35
N LEU A 165 -11.49 9.26 20.41
CA LEU A 165 -10.27 8.62 20.92
C LEU A 165 -10.03 7.25 20.25
N THR A 166 -10.28 7.19 18.96
CA THR A 166 -10.14 5.97 18.15
C THR A 166 -9.13 6.15 17.03
N TRP A 167 -8.51 5.04 16.67
CA TRP A 167 -7.65 4.94 15.49
C TRP A 167 -8.41 4.23 14.37
N GLN A 168 -8.38 4.80 13.19
CA GLN A 168 -8.98 4.17 12.02
C GLN A 168 -7.96 3.23 11.36
N ILE A 169 -8.36 1.99 11.19
CA ILE A 169 -7.59 0.94 10.51
C ILE A 169 -8.25 0.63 9.18
N ILE A 170 -7.44 0.46 8.17
CA ILE A 170 -7.86 0.08 6.83
C ILE A 170 -7.23 -1.29 6.52
N LEU A 171 -8.09 -2.27 6.29
CA LEU A 171 -7.71 -3.56 5.75
C LEU A 171 -8.04 -3.61 4.27
N THR A 172 -7.35 -4.45 3.53
CA THR A 172 -7.69 -4.74 2.13
C THR A 172 -7.96 -6.22 1.95
N MET A 173 -8.90 -6.54 1.06
CA MET A 173 -9.24 -7.92 0.72
C MET A 173 -9.62 -8.01 -0.76
N PRO A 174 -9.46 -9.18 -1.41
CA PRO A 174 -9.99 -9.42 -2.74
C PRO A 174 -11.50 -9.23 -2.75
N ARG A 175 -12.00 -8.54 -3.76
CA ARG A 175 -13.45 -8.35 -3.90
C ARG A 175 -14.11 -9.66 -4.31
N PRO A 176 -15.15 -10.12 -3.61
CA PRO A 176 -15.96 -11.25 -4.07
C PRO A 176 -16.69 -10.93 -5.37
N ASP A 177 -16.81 -11.90 -6.29
CA ASP A 177 -17.43 -11.70 -7.61
C ASP A 177 -18.89 -11.26 -7.51
N ASP A 178 -19.60 -11.72 -6.50
CA ASP A 178 -21.01 -11.41 -6.20
C ASP A 178 -21.20 -10.17 -5.33
N PHE A 179 -20.14 -9.43 -5.02
CA PHE A 179 -20.24 -8.19 -4.27
C PHE A 179 -20.83 -7.07 -5.14
N PRO A 180 -21.84 -6.33 -4.67
CA PRO A 180 -22.43 -5.23 -5.42
C PRO A 180 -21.37 -4.17 -5.75
N THR A 181 -21.49 -3.54 -6.91
CA THR A 181 -20.51 -2.54 -7.41
C THR A 181 -20.48 -1.26 -6.57
N VAL A 182 -21.43 -1.09 -5.66
CA VAL A 182 -21.59 0.10 -4.82
C VAL A 182 -20.76 -0.08 -3.53
N GLY A 183 -19.89 0.88 -3.22
CA GLY A 183 -19.20 0.97 -1.95
C GLY A 183 -20.13 1.41 -0.80
N GLY A 184 -19.64 1.39 0.44
CA GLY A 184 -20.38 1.84 1.61
C GLY A 184 -21.29 0.78 2.23
N VAL A 185 -20.96 -0.50 2.04
CA VAL A 185 -21.65 -1.63 2.69
C VAL A 185 -21.04 -1.87 4.07
N SER A 186 -21.90 -2.13 5.07
CA SER A 186 -21.46 -2.45 6.42
C SER A 186 -21.06 -3.93 6.58
N GLY A 187 -20.16 -4.17 7.53
CA GLY A 187 -19.69 -5.50 7.86
C GLY A 187 -19.15 -5.57 9.30
N THR A 188 -18.68 -6.73 9.68
CA THR A 188 -18.07 -6.99 10.99
C THR A 188 -16.65 -7.50 10.77
N VAL A 189 -15.69 -6.90 11.47
CA VAL A 189 -14.31 -7.36 11.53
C VAL A 189 -14.11 -8.10 12.85
N THR A 190 -13.67 -9.35 12.78
CA THR A 190 -13.32 -10.16 13.94
C THR A 190 -11.79 -10.23 14.06
N VAL A 191 -11.26 -9.65 15.13
CA VAL A 191 -9.83 -9.66 15.46
C VAL A 191 -9.62 -10.59 16.65
N ASN A 192 -8.86 -11.66 16.46
CA ASN A 192 -8.48 -12.55 17.56
C ASN A 192 -7.20 -12.03 18.21
N LEU A 193 -7.33 -11.42 19.37
CA LEU A 193 -6.22 -10.83 20.10
C LEU A 193 -5.20 -11.88 20.61
N GLY A 194 -5.65 -13.12 20.87
CA GLY A 194 -4.78 -14.20 21.32
C GLY A 194 -3.76 -14.70 20.28
N ASN A 195 -4.02 -14.41 19.00
CA ASN A 195 -3.15 -14.80 17.89
C ASN A 195 -2.15 -13.70 17.48
N LEU A 196 -2.15 -12.59 18.18
CA LEU A 196 -1.22 -11.49 17.91
C LEU A 196 0.09 -11.70 18.67
N PRO A 197 1.27 -11.56 18.03
CA PRO A 197 2.57 -11.81 18.66
C PRO A 197 2.85 -10.95 19.92
N ALA A 198 2.26 -9.77 20.00
CA ALA A 198 2.39 -8.91 21.16
C ALA A 198 1.64 -9.43 22.39
N SER A 199 0.66 -10.32 22.23
CA SER A 199 -0.07 -10.96 23.32
C SER A 199 0.61 -12.25 23.84
N ALA A 200 1.64 -12.75 23.16
CA ALA A 200 2.37 -13.96 23.56
C ALA A 200 3.09 -13.87 24.91
N GLY A 201 3.05 -12.73 25.60
CA GLY A 201 3.58 -12.55 26.95
C GLY A 201 2.56 -12.22 28.03
N ARG A 202 1.27 -12.07 27.68
CA ARG A 202 0.18 -11.80 28.62
C ARG A 202 -0.98 -12.76 28.36
N GLU A 203 -0.80 -14.00 28.76
CA GLU A 203 -1.96 -14.89 28.93
C GLU A 203 -2.80 -14.33 30.07
N THR A 204 -3.81 -13.54 29.75
CA THR A 204 -4.84 -13.15 30.70
C THR A 204 -5.78 -14.35 30.85
N LEU A 205 -5.60 -15.09 31.91
CA LEU A 205 -6.49 -16.19 32.31
C LEU A 205 -7.56 -15.62 33.24
N MET A 206 -8.83 -15.83 32.89
CA MET A 206 -9.92 -15.56 33.83
C MET A 206 -9.97 -16.71 34.84
N VAL A 207 -9.70 -16.39 36.09
CA VAL A 207 -9.79 -17.34 37.21
C VAL A 207 -10.82 -16.85 38.21
N PRO A 208 -11.49 -17.73 38.99
CA PRO A 208 -12.34 -17.32 40.08
C PRO A 208 -11.57 -16.45 41.08
N VAL A 209 -12.27 -15.46 41.68
CA VAL A 209 -11.63 -14.50 42.60
C VAL A 209 -10.97 -15.22 43.78
N GLU A 210 -11.57 -16.32 44.24
CA GLU A 210 -11.04 -17.14 45.34
C GLU A 210 -9.72 -17.88 44.97
N ALA A 211 -9.40 -18.00 43.69
CA ALA A 211 -8.13 -18.61 43.25
C ALA A 211 -6.94 -17.69 43.39
N VAL A 212 -7.16 -16.39 43.59
CA VAL A 212 -6.14 -15.37 43.75
C VAL A 212 -6.08 -14.94 45.21
N PHE A 213 -4.96 -15.10 45.88
CA PHE A 213 -4.81 -14.74 47.28
C PHE A 213 -3.47 -14.08 47.56
N ASN A 214 -3.39 -13.36 48.65
CA ASN A 214 -2.13 -12.81 49.16
C ASN A 214 -1.69 -13.65 50.34
N PRO A 215 -0.53 -14.32 50.27
CA PRO A 215 0.02 -15.06 51.39
C PRO A 215 0.35 -14.13 52.61
N ASP A 216 0.02 -14.59 53.82
CA ASP A 216 0.25 -13.81 55.06
C ASP A 216 1.70 -13.42 55.31
N ASN A 217 2.64 -14.15 54.71
CA ASN A 217 4.08 -13.95 54.83
C ASN A 217 4.67 -12.99 53.78
N ARG A 218 3.84 -12.33 52.97
CA ARG A 218 4.28 -11.40 51.91
C ARG A 218 3.55 -10.06 51.95
N PRO A 219 4.10 -9.02 51.25
CA PRO A 219 3.39 -7.75 51.10
C PRO A 219 2.03 -7.94 50.45
N LYS A 220 1.03 -7.22 50.91
CA LYS A 220 -0.39 -7.31 50.43
C LYS A 220 -0.60 -7.00 48.93
N ASN A 221 0.40 -6.51 48.24
CA ASN A 221 0.36 -6.16 46.82
C ASN A 221 1.02 -7.20 45.90
N GLU A 222 1.28 -8.42 46.39
CA GLU A 222 1.88 -9.52 45.64
C GLU A 222 0.93 -10.72 45.56
N PRO A 223 -0.17 -10.63 44.77
CA PRO A 223 -1.11 -11.73 44.65
C PRO A 223 -0.48 -12.93 43.94
N VAL A 224 -0.85 -14.12 44.38
CA VAL A 224 -0.40 -15.41 43.83
C VAL A 224 -1.56 -16.34 43.52
N VAL A 225 -1.29 -17.31 42.66
CA VAL A 225 -2.19 -18.45 42.39
C VAL A 225 -1.43 -19.75 42.56
N TRP A 226 -2.15 -20.82 42.92
CA TRP A 226 -1.61 -22.17 42.90
C TRP A 226 -1.82 -22.81 41.54
N VAL A 227 -0.76 -23.19 40.86
CA VAL A 227 -0.82 -23.88 39.55
C VAL A 227 -0.53 -25.36 39.81
N VAL A 228 -1.45 -26.23 39.39
CA VAL A 228 -1.23 -27.67 39.43
C VAL A 228 -0.34 -28.08 38.25
N LYS A 229 0.82 -28.63 38.55
CA LYS A 229 1.75 -29.18 37.56
C LYS A 229 1.92 -30.69 37.77
N GLY A 230 2.38 -31.37 36.72
CA GLY A 230 2.64 -32.81 36.69
C GLY A 230 1.67 -33.59 35.79
N ASP A 231 1.91 -34.90 35.70
CA ASP A 231 1.06 -35.82 34.98
C ASP A 231 -0.05 -36.41 35.90
N ASN A 232 -0.88 -37.33 35.34
CA ASN A 232 -1.97 -37.93 36.12
C ASN A 232 -1.51 -38.76 37.32
N ALA A 233 -0.22 -39.14 37.41
CA ALA A 233 0.35 -39.97 38.50
C ALA A 233 1.07 -39.14 39.58
N HIS A 234 1.63 -37.98 39.20
CA HIS A 234 2.42 -37.11 40.09
C HIS A 234 2.02 -35.64 39.88
N ARG A 235 1.10 -35.16 40.69
CA ARG A 235 0.66 -33.74 40.65
C ARG A 235 1.28 -33.04 41.88
N PHE A 236 1.83 -31.82 41.62
CA PHE A 236 2.30 -30.94 42.66
C PHE A 236 1.80 -29.50 42.42
N LEU A 237 1.73 -28.74 43.48
CA LEU A 237 1.33 -27.36 43.44
C LEU A 237 2.56 -26.45 43.32
N GLU A 238 2.54 -25.54 42.36
CA GLU A 238 3.54 -24.48 42.21
C GLU A 238 2.87 -23.14 42.42
N GLU A 239 3.45 -22.37 43.34
CA GLU A 239 3.03 -20.99 43.56
C GLU A 239 3.50 -20.10 42.41
N ARG A 240 2.61 -19.32 41.82
CA ARG A 240 2.94 -18.39 40.76
C ARG A 240 2.44 -17.00 41.10
N LYS A 241 3.34 -16.01 41.10
CA LYS A 241 2.98 -14.60 41.23
C LYS A 241 2.20 -14.15 39.99
N VAL A 242 1.11 -13.41 40.19
CA VAL A 242 0.23 -12.89 39.12
C VAL A 242 0.06 -11.39 39.31
N THR A 243 -0.30 -10.72 38.25
CA THR A 243 -0.75 -9.34 38.26
C THR A 243 -2.24 -9.36 38.01
N VAL A 244 -3.04 -8.81 38.90
CA VAL A 244 -4.50 -8.69 38.75
C VAL A 244 -4.77 -7.38 38.04
N GLY A 245 -5.55 -7.43 36.95
CA GLY A 245 -5.97 -6.27 36.14
C GLY A 245 -7.40 -5.83 36.47
#